data_642b6cf08c6af304e086e341a4c15be5
#
_entry.id   642b6cf08c6af304e086e341a4c15be5
#
_cell.length_a   1.000
_cell.length_b   1.000
_cell.length_c   1.000
_cell.angle_alpha   90.00
_cell.angle_beta   90.00
_cell.angle_gamma   90.00
#
_symmetry.space_group_name_H-M   'P 1'
#
loop_
_entity.id
_entity.type
_entity.pdbx_description
1 polymer ?
#
loop_
_entity_poly.entity_id
_entity_poly.type
_entity_poly.pdbx_seq_one_letter_code
_entity_poly.pdbx_strand_id
1 'polypeptide(L)'
;MGYGLLLGAILCFSVQSLCMKQYQVQTAGNSRAPLWAPCLYGLFRSILCLAVNGFQFSITWNSAICGVWYAFFSVVCNLSTLAAFHHGKISVVTIFLLLGGMILPALYGVIGLGETVPPKGWVAMGVMICALIPSKKKRREHTKYRVSFYILCLAVFFSNGLISVVTKYHQIMENAASENEFLIFSSWMTIALSAVTLRFTERQKGGGTFSSLRMIPPAAMGMMLGAVLNTGGNLCSLHAASNLPSSFQFPIISAGVIVLTAILSSMAFREPVAKGEVRKIGCAIVGIVLYII
;
A
#
# COMPACT_ATOMS: atom_id res chain seq x y z
N MET A 1 -15.60 4.22 18.01
CA MET A 1 -15.53 3.20 16.93
C MET A 1 -14.33 3.42 15.97
N GLY A 2 -14.03 4.62 15.54
CA GLY A 2 -12.96 4.91 14.57
C GLY A 2 -11.56 4.40 14.94
N TYR A 3 -11.13 4.53 16.18
CA TYR A 3 -9.80 4.06 16.64
C TYR A 3 -9.65 2.53 16.59
N GLY A 4 -10.72 1.78 16.87
CA GLY A 4 -10.68 0.32 16.73
C GLY A 4 -10.51 -0.12 15.29
N LEU A 5 -11.12 0.61 14.34
CA LEU A 5 -10.97 0.39 12.90
C LEU A 5 -9.54 0.71 12.43
N LEU A 6 -8.91 1.77 12.97
CA LEU A 6 -7.50 2.07 12.69
C LEU A 6 -6.58 0.94 13.14
N LEU A 7 -6.77 0.41 14.35
CA LEU A 7 -6.00 -0.74 14.84
C LEU A 7 -6.22 -1.98 13.97
N GLY A 8 -7.46 -2.24 13.57
CA GLY A 8 -7.79 -3.31 12.64
C GLY A 8 -7.07 -3.17 11.29
N ALA A 9 -7.08 -1.96 10.72
CA ALA A 9 -6.36 -1.66 9.48
C ALA A 9 -4.84 -1.87 9.62
N ILE A 10 -4.24 -1.37 10.71
CA ILE A 10 -2.81 -1.53 11.00
C ILE A 10 -2.44 -3.02 11.11
N LEU A 11 -3.21 -3.81 11.85
CA LEU A 11 -2.99 -5.25 11.98
C LEU A 11 -3.05 -5.95 10.61
N CYS A 12 -4.12 -5.72 9.86
CA CYS A 12 -4.33 -6.33 8.56
C CYS A 12 -3.20 -5.99 7.58
N PHE A 13 -2.82 -4.72 7.45
CA PHE A 13 -1.75 -4.30 6.54
C PHE A 13 -0.37 -4.78 6.98
N SER A 14 -0.13 -4.90 8.29
CA SER A 14 1.15 -5.42 8.80
C SER A 14 1.32 -6.90 8.50
N VAL A 15 0.30 -7.71 8.76
CA VAL A 15 0.34 -9.16 8.45
C VAL A 15 0.36 -9.40 6.93
N GLN A 16 -0.40 -8.61 6.15
CA GLN A 16 -0.34 -8.62 4.70
C GLN A 16 1.09 -8.38 4.19
N SER A 17 1.82 -7.42 4.79
CA SER A 17 3.21 -7.12 4.41
C SER A 17 4.14 -8.32 4.62
N LEU A 18 3.90 -9.13 5.65
CA LEU A 18 4.64 -10.38 5.87
C LEU A 18 4.31 -11.44 4.79
N CYS A 19 3.04 -11.58 4.44
CA CYS A 19 2.62 -12.48 3.36
C CYS A 19 3.28 -12.10 2.03
N MET A 20 3.35 -10.80 1.74
CA MET A 20 4.04 -10.29 0.54
C MET A 20 5.55 -10.57 0.57
N LYS A 21 6.21 -10.36 1.72
CA LYS A 21 7.63 -10.69 1.89
C LYS A 21 7.86 -12.18 1.65
N GLN A 22 7.04 -13.04 2.23
CA GLN A 22 7.11 -14.48 2.04
C GLN A 22 6.91 -14.88 0.56
N TYR A 23 5.93 -14.29 -0.11
CA TYR A 23 5.71 -14.48 -1.55
C TYR A 23 6.93 -14.10 -2.38
N GLN A 24 7.53 -12.93 -2.13
CA GLN A 24 8.73 -12.47 -2.82
C GLN A 24 9.91 -13.43 -2.63
N VAL A 25 10.10 -13.94 -1.42
CA VAL A 25 11.17 -14.92 -1.13
C VAL A 25 10.92 -16.23 -1.88
N GLN A 26 9.68 -16.73 -1.89
CA GLN A 26 9.34 -17.99 -2.55
C GLN A 26 9.35 -17.90 -4.08
N THR A 27 9.13 -16.71 -4.64
CA THR A 27 9.14 -16.47 -6.09
C THR A 27 10.42 -15.79 -6.58
N ALA A 28 11.46 -15.74 -5.73
CA ALA A 28 12.75 -15.19 -6.09
C ALA A 28 13.33 -15.93 -7.31
N GLY A 29 13.65 -15.17 -8.37
CA GLY A 29 14.11 -15.70 -9.65
C GLY A 29 13.04 -15.78 -10.76
N ASN A 30 11.76 -15.62 -10.43
CA ASN A 30 10.69 -15.50 -11.44
C ASN A 30 10.37 -14.03 -11.73
N SER A 31 10.89 -13.50 -12.81
CA SER A 31 10.69 -12.08 -13.22
C SER A 31 9.23 -11.71 -13.55
N ARG A 32 8.34 -12.70 -13.72
CA ARG A 32 6.92 -12.51 -14.05
C ARG A 32 6.01 -12.55 -12.80
N ALA A 33 6.47 -13.18 -11.73
CA ALA A 33 5.68 -13.30 -10.50
C ALA A 33 5.13 -11.96 -9.98
N PRO A 34 5.90 -10.88 -9.96
CA PRO A 34 5.42 -9.57 -9.53
C PRO A 34 4.32 -8.96 -10.41
N LEU A 35 4.29 -9.28 -11.69
CA LEU A 35 3.25 -8.79 -12.62
C LEU A 35 1.91 -9.51 -12.41
N TRP A 36 1.93 -10.75 -11.94
CA TRP A 36 0.73 -11.51 -11.61
C TRP A 36 0.12 -11.14 -10.26
N ALA A 37 0.93 -10.62 -9.34
CA ALA A 37 0.48 -10.26 -8.00
C ALA A 37 -0.77 -9.35 -7.99
N PRO A 38 -0.84 -8.22 -8.74
CA PRO A 38 -2.02 -7.36 -8.76
C PRO A 38 -3.26 -8.06 -9.32
N CYS A 39 -3.10 -8.95 -10.32
CA CYS A 39 -4.23 -9.70 -10.88
C CYS A 39 -4.82 -10.66 -9.84
N LEU A 40 -3.98 -11.41 -9.14
CA LEU A 40 -4.40 -12.36 -8.10
C LEU A 40 -5.04 -11.63 -6.92
N TYR A 41 -4.42 -10.53 -6.47
CA TYR A 41 -5.00 -9.69 -5.43
C TYR A 41 -6.37 -9.16 -5.82
N GLY A 42 -6.49 -8.61 -7.02
CA GLY A 42 -7.76 -8.11 -7.54
C GLY A 42 -8.82 -9.21 -7.62
N LEU A 43 -8.44 -10.41 -8.07
CA LEU A 43 -9.36 -11.55 -8.16
C LEU A 43 -9.89 -11.96 -6.77
N PHE A 44 -8.99 -12.23 -5.83
CA PHE A 44 -9.40 -12.64 -4.48
C PHE A 44 -10.18 -11.54 -3.75
N ARG A 45 -9.77 -10.26 -3.90
CA ARG A 45 -10.47 -9.13 -3.31
C ARG A 45 -11.89 -8.99 -3.89
N SER A 46 -12.05 -9.11 -5.21
CA SER A 46 -13.38 -9.00 -5.83
C SER A 46 -14.30 -10.14 -5.41
N ILE A 47 -13.81 -11.37 -5.34
CA ILE A 47 -14.59 -12.53 -4.88
C ILE A 47 -15.03 -12.33 -3.42
N LEU A 48 -14.10 -11.90 -2.55
CA LEU A 48 -14.40 -11.69 -1.13
C LEU A 48 -15.42 -10.57 -0.93
N CYS A 49 -15.24 -9.42 -1.59
CA CYS A 49 -16.17 -8.30 -1.47
C CYS A 49 -17.54 -8.65 -2.05
N LEU A 50 -17.61 -9.40 -3.16
CA LEU A 50 -18.89 -9.91 -3.71
C LEU A 50 -19.59 -10.84 -2.73
N ALA A 51 -18.85 -11.76 -2.10
CA ALA A 51 -19.43 -12.68 -1.12
C ALA A 51 -19.95 -11.92 0.11
N VAL A 52 -19.20 -10.94 0.63
CA VAL A 52 -19.65 -10.09 1.76
C VAL A 52 -20.87 -9.25 1.38
N ASN A 53 -20.95 -8.81 0.12
CA ASN A 53 -22.08 -7.99 -0.38
C ASN A 53 -23.29 -8.83 -0.85
N GLY A 54 -23.32 -10.13 -0.54
CA GLY A 54 -24.39 -11.05 -0.93
C GLY A 54 -24.55 -11.19 -2.44
N PHE A 55 -23.45 -11.07 -3.22
CA PHE A 55 -23.41 -11.06 -4.69
C PHE A 55 -24.21 -9.94 -5.36
N GLN A 56 -24.61 -8.93 -4.59
CA GLN A 56 -25.20 -7.72 -5.15
C GLN A 56 -24.10 -6.75 -5.57
N PHE A 57 -24.30 -6.10 -6.71
CA PHE A 57 -23.38 -5.10 -7.22
C PHE A 57 -24.17 -4.01 -7.92
N SER A 58 -23.99 -2.78 -7.44
CA SER A 58 -24.43 -1.57 -8.12
C SER A 58 -23.33 -0.53 -8.00
N ILE A 59 -23.11 0.26 -9.04
CA ILE A 59 -22.10 1.30 -8.99
C ILE A 59 -22.64 2.58 -9.58
N THR A 60 -22.38 3.70 -8.91
CA THR A 60 -22.66 5.01 -9.43
C THR A 60 -21.58 5.44 -10.41
N TRP A 61 -21.93 6.28 -11.38
CA TRP A 61 -20.98 6.77 -12.38
C TRP A 61 -19.75 7.45 -11.77
N ASN A 62 -19.98 8.26 -10.74
CA ASN A 62 -18.90 8.96 -10.04
C ASN A 62 -17.96 7.97 -9.31
N SER A 63 -18.51 6.94 -8.64
CA SER A 63 -17.72 5.88 -8.01
C SER A 63 -16.95 5.06 -9.03
N ALA A 64 -17.51 4.83 -10.22
CA ALA A 64 -16.81 4.14 -11.30
C ALA A 64 -15.57 4.93 -11.78
N ILE A 65 -15.70 6.25 -11.96
CA ILE A 65 -14.57 7.11 -12.32
C ILE A 65 -13.48 7.04 -11.23
N CYS A 66 -13.84 7.15 -9.95
CA CYS A 66 -12.91 6.99 -8.83
C CYS A 66 -12.24 5.61 -8.85
N GLY A 67 -13.00 4.54 -9.13
CA GLY A 67 -12.48 3.18 -9.22
C GLY A 67 -11.47 2.98 -10.36
N VAL A 68 -11.67 3.64 -11.51
CA VAL A 68 -10.70 3.65 -12.62
C VAL A 68 -9.40 4.35 -12.20
N TRP A 69 -9.48 5.54 -11.58
CA TRP A 69 -8.30 6.24 -11.09
C TRP A 69 -7.55 5.47 -10.01
N TYR A 70 -8.28 4.86 -9.07
CA TYR A 70 -7.69 3.98 -8.07
C TYR A 70 -6.90 2.84 -8.72
N ALA A 71 -7.50 2.15 -9.70
CA ALA A 71 -6.88 1.05 -10.42
C ALA A 71 -5.65 1.50 -11.20
N PHE A 72 -5.73 2.63 -11.90
CA PHE A 72 -4.62 3.22 -12.64
C PHE A 72 -3.42 3.50 -11.72
N PHE A 73 -3.64 4.24 -10.63
CA PHE A 73 -2.56 4.54 -9.69
C PHE A 73 -2.03 3.27 -9.00
N SER A 74 -2.88 2.29 -8.74
CA SER A 74 -2.47 1.01 -8.16
C SER A 74 -1.54 0.23 -9.09
N VAL A 75 -1.84 0.16 -10.37
CA VAL A 75 -0.98 -0.49 -11.39
C VAL A 75 0.33 0.27 -11.56
N VAL A 76 0.27 1.61 -11.69
CA VAL A 76 1.48 2.45 -11.79
C VAL A 76 2.38 2.27 -10.57
N CYS A 77 1.81 2.27 -9.36
CA CYS A 77 2.53 2.04 -8.11
C CYS A 77 3.25 0.69 -8.11
N ASN A 78 2.53 -0.38 -8.46
CA ASN A 78 3.10 -1.73 -8.49
C ASN A 78 4.23 -1.85 -9.53
N LEU A 79 4.01 -1.38 -10.75
CA LEU A 79 5.03 -1.43 -11.81
C LEU A 79 6.26 -0.61 -11.47
N SER A 80 6.07 0.62 -10.96
CA SER A 80 7.18 1.49 -10.55
C SER A 80 7.96 0.91 -9.39
N THR A 81 7.28 0.29 -8.41
CA THR A 81 7.91 -0.39 -7.27
C THR A 81 8.78 -1.54 -7.73
N LEU A 82 8.27 -2.36 -8.64
CA LEU A 82 9.03 -3.48 -9.22
C LEU A 82 10.25 -3.01 -10.00
N ALA A 83 10.05 -2.03 -10.88
CA ALA A 83 11.15 -1.46 -11.65
C ALA A 83 12.21 -0.83 -10.72
N ALA A 84 11.78 -0.12 -9.66
CA ALA A 84 12.69 0.48 -8.68
C ALA A 84 13.50 -0.57 -7.91
N PHE A 85 12.92 -1.73 -7.55
CA PHE A 85 13.64 -2.80 -6.86
C PHE A 85 14.79 -3.38 -7.70
N HIS A 86 14.68 -3.37 -9.03
CA HIS A 86 15.78 -3.77 -9.90
C HIS A 86 16.93 -2.76 -9.96
N HIS A 87 16.68 -1.49 -9.64
CA HIS A 87 17.65 -0.41 -9.79
C HIS A 87 18.26 0.07 -8.47
N GLY A 88 17.70 -0.35 -7.33
CA GLY A 88 18.16 0.15 -6.03
C GLY A 88 17.71 -0.66 -4.83
N LYS A 89 18.04 -0.14 -3.63
CA LYS A 89 17.72 -0.81 -2.36
C LYS A 89 16.22 -0.78 -2.07
N ILE A 90 15.64 -1.93 -1.77
CA ILE A 90 14.21 -2.10 -1.41
C ILE A 90 13.80 -1.12 -0.30
N SER A 91 14.66 -0.95 0.71
CA SER A 91 14.37 -0.06 1.84
C SER A 91 14.17 1.41 1.44
N VAL A 92 14.82 1.88 0.37
CA VAL A 92 14.62 3.26 -0.13
C VAL A 92 13.27 3.37 -0.81
N VAL A 93 12.91 2.42 -1.67
CA VAL A 93 11.60 2.40 -2.36
C VAL A 93 10.46 2.34 -1.36
N THR A 94 10.58 1.50 -0.32
CA THR A 94 9.57 1.38 0.74
C THR A 94 9.37 2.70 1.49
N ILE A 95 10.44 3.48 1.70
CA ILE A 95 10.34 4.81 2.31
C ILE A 95 9.48 5.73 1.43
N PHE A 96 9.74 5.79 0.12
CA PHE A 96 8.95 6.62 -0.79
C PHE A 96 7.48 6.17 -0.84
N LEU A 97 7.23 4.86 -0.82
CA LEU A 97 5.88 4.30 -0.75
C LEU A 97 5.14 4.81 0.50
N LEU A 98 5.74 4.65 1.68
CA LEU A 98 5.13 5.02 2.97
C LEU A 98 4.95 6.53 3.09
N LEU A 99 5.95 7.32 2.67
CA LEU A 99 5.85 8.79 2.65
C LEU A 99 4.73 9.27 1.74
N GLY A 100 4.56 8.67 0.55
CA GLY A 100 3.46 9.01 -0.36
C GLY A 100 2.11 8.78 0.29
N GLY A 101 1.89 7.59 0.84
CA GLY A 101 0.65 7.22 1.52
C GLY A 101 0.35 8.01 2.81
N MET A 102 1.32 8.71 3.36
CA MET A 102 1.16 9.57 4.54
C MET A 102 0.98 11.03 4.18
N ILE A 103 1.87 11.57 3.34
CA ILE A 103 1.95 13.03 3.10
C ILE A 103 0.83 13.50 2.17
N LEU A 104 0.60 12.82 1.03
CA LEU A 104 -0.38 13.30 0.05
C LEU A 104 -1.81 13.34 0.60
N PRO A 105 -2.34 12.27 1.26
CA PRO A 105 -3.68 12.34 1.82
C PRO A 105 -3.80 13.33 2.98
N ALA A 106 -2.74 13.53 3.77
CA ALA A 106 -2.72 14.56 4.81
C ALA A 106 -2.78 15.97 4.22
N LEU A 107 -2.01 16.24 3.16
CA LEU A 107 -2.08 17.52 2.43
C LEU A 107 -3.44 17.71 1.75
N TYR A 108 -4.02 16.66 1.17
CA TYR A 108 -5.37 16.72 0.60
C TYR A 108 -6.41 17.05 1.69
N GLY A 109 -6.30 16.46 2.88
CA GLY A 109 -7.15 16.78 4.02
C GLY A 109 -7.12 18.27 4.36
N VAL A 110 -5.91 18.83 4.47
CA VAL A 110 -5.73 20.25 4.83
C VAL A 110 -6.14 21.20 3.71
N ILE A 111 -5.65 20.98 2.49
CA ILE A 111 -5.82 21.93 1.37
C ILE A 111 -7.16 21.71 0.66
N GLY A 112 -7.56 20.45 0.45
CA GLY A 112 -8.75 20.10 -0.31
C GLY A 112 -10.03 20.06 0.53
N LEU A 113 -9.93 19.64 1.79
CA LEU A 113 -11.07 19.46 2.68
C LEU A 113 -11.16 20.53 3.78
N GLY A 114 -10.17 21.43 3.88
CA GLY A 114 -10.13 22.45 4.92
C GLY A 114 -9.96 21.89 6.34
N GLU A 115 -9.39 20.66 6.47
CA GLU A 115 -9.13 20.08 7.77
C GLU A 115 -8.13 20.92 8.56
N THR A 116 -8.44 21.24 9.82
CA THR A 116 -7.55 21.97 10.70
C THR A 116 -6.62 21.01 11.43
N VAL A 117 -5.33 21.14 11.18
CA VAL A 117 -4.29 20.36 11.88
C VAL A 117 -3.67 21.24 12.96
N PRO A 118 -3.77 20.87 14.24
CA PRO A 118 -3.13 21.63 15.31
C PRO A 118 -1.61 21.64 15.12
N PRO A 119 -0.89 22.69 15.62
CA PRO A 119 0.58 22.77 15.47
C PRO A 119 1.33 21.52 15.92
N LYS A 120 0.86 20.88 16.98
CA LYS A 120 1.39 19.60 17.47
C LYS A 120 1.27 18.45 16.45
N GLY A 121 0.21 18.45 15.63
CA GLY A 121 0.01 17.47 14.56
C GLY A 121 1.07 17.59 13.47
N TRP A 122 1.46 18.82 13.11
CA TRP A 122 2.57 19.04 12.17
C TRP A 122 3.91 18.56 12.72
N VAL A 123 4.18 18.80 14.02
CA VAL A 123 5.38 18.29 14.69
C VAL A 123 5.37 16.75 14.70
N ALA A 124 4.23 16.14 15.05
CA ALA A 124 4.05 14.69 15.05
C ALA A 124 4.32 14.08 13.66
N MET A 125 3.78 14.69 12.60
CA MET A 125 4.05 14.27 11.22
C MET A 125 5.55 14.36 10.89
N GLY A 126 6.21 15.46 11.26
CA GLY A 126 7.65 15.61 11.09
C GLY A 126 8.45 14.51 11.77
N VAL A 127 8.10 14.15 13.01
CA VAL A 127 8.72 13.05 13.75
C VAL A 127 8.48 11.70 13.07
N MET A 128 7.25 11.44 12.56
CA MET A 128 6.96 10.22 11.80
C MET A 128 7.76 10.14 10.49
N ILE A 129 7.94 11.27 9.79
CA ILE A 129 8.80 11.35 8.60
C ILE A 129 10.26 11.01 8.98
N CYS A 130 10.75 11.48 10.12
CA CYS A 130 12.08 11.12 10.61
C CYS A 130 12.24 9.62 10.89
N ALA A 131 11.16 8.91 11.24
CA ALA A 131 11.18 7.45 11.37
C ALA A 131 11.50 6.73 10.04
N LEU A 132 11.17 7.33 8.90
CA LEU A 132 11.40 6.78 7.57
C LEU A 132 12.82 7.01 7.05
N ILE A 133 13.59 7.92 7.67
CA ILE A 133 14.97 8.20 7.25
C ILE A 133 15.85 6.97 7.47
N PRO A 134 16.55 6.48 6.43
CA PRO A 134 17.38 5.30 6.56
C PRO A 134 18.50 5.52 7.59
N SER A 135 18.65 4.56 8.49
CA SER A 135 19.75 4.56 9.44
C SER A 135 21.08 4.39 8.70
N LYS A 136 21.99 5.33 8.85
CA LYS A 136 23.34 5.22 8.25
C LYS A 136 24.01 3.97 8.82
N LYS A 137 23.98 2.84 8.10
CA LYS A 137 24.95 1.76 8.33
C LYS A 137 26.33 2.31 8.00
N LYS A 138 27.26 2.23 8.94
CA LYS A 138 28.69 2.51 8.77
C LYS A 138 29.29 1.53 7.75
N ARG A 139 29.01 1.69 6.48
CA ARG A 139 29.82 1.12 5.41
C ARG A 139 29.68 2.02 4.19
N ARG A 140 30.81 2.57 3.77
CA ARG A 140 31.02 3.38 2.58
C ARG A 140 30.65 2.58 1.33
N GLU A 141 29.38 2.52 0.99
CA GLU A 141 28.94 2.24 -0.36
C GLU A 141 28.25 3.50 -0.87
N HIS A 142 29.02 4.37 -1.50
CA HIS A 142 28.52 5.40 -2.40
C HIS A 142 27.92 4.72 -3.63
N THR A 143 26.79 4.04 -3.47
CA THR A 143 26.02 3.60 -4.63
C THR A 143 25.35 4.85 -5.19
N LYS A 144 25.96 5.46 -6.20
CA LYS A 144 25.32 6.50 -7.02
C LYS A 144 24.17 5.82 -7.78
N TYR A 145 22.96 5.99 -7.29
CA TYR A 145 21.79 5.53 -8.04
C TYR A 145 21.62 6.37 -9.32
N ARG A 146 21.21 5.74 -10.42
CA ARG A 146 20.85 6.45 -11.63
C ARG A 146 19.66 7.36 -11.39
N VAL A 147 19.55 8.46 -12.15
CA VAL A 147 18.40 9.39 -12.09
C VAL A 147 17.07 8.64 -12.29
N SER A 148 17.05 7.62 -13.16
CA SER A 148 15.89 6.76 -13.37
C SER A 148 15.36 6.08 -12.11
N PHE A 149 16.23 5.72 -11.15
CA PHE A 149 15.81 5.16 -9.88
C PHE A 149 15.00 6.15 -9.05
N TYR A 150 15.46 7.40 -8.97
CA TYR A 150 14.72 8.44 -8.22
C TYR A 150 13.40 8.81 -8.88
N ILE A 151 13.33 8.81 -10.22
CA ILE A 151 12.07 9.02 -10.97
C ILE A 151 11.07 7.91 -10.61
N LEU A 152 11.51 6.65 -10.58
CA LEU A 152 10.67 5.53 -10.17
C LEU A 152 10.21 5.65 -8.71
N CYS A 153 11.11 6.05 -7.80
CA CYS A 153 10.74 6.30 -6.40
C CYS A 153 9.70 7.43 -6.26
N LEU A 154 9.82 8.50 -7.04
CA LEU A 154 8.82 9.57 -7.09
C LEU A 154 7.49 9.07 -7.66
N ALA A 155 7.52 8.25 -8.70
CA ALA A 155 6.31 7.62 -9.25
C ALA A 155 5.61 6.75 -8.20
N VAL A 156 6.36 5.97 -7.40
CA VAL A 156 5.83 5.20 -6.26
C VAL A 156 5.21 6.12 -5.21
N PHE A 157 5.91 7.20 -4.85
CA PHE A 157 5.43 8.19 -3.87
C PHE A 157 4.09 8.79 -4.30
N PHE A 158 4.03 9.34 -5.51
CA PHE A 158 2.82 10.01 -5.99
C PHE A 158 1.67 9.02 -6.19
N SER A 159 1.92 7.87 -6.83
CA SER A 159 0.86 6.91 -7.11
C SER A 159 0.27 6.33 -5.82
N ASN A 160 1.09 5.96 -4.83
CA ASN A 160 0.58 5.44 -3.55
C ASN A 160 -0.21 6.50 -2.76
N GLY A 161 0.27 7.74 -2.77
CA GLY A 161 -0.45 8.83 -2.13
C GLY A 161 -1.77 9.18 -2.82
N LEU A 162 -1.79 9.17 -4.16
CA LEU A 162 -3.01 9.41 -4.93
C LEU A 162 -4.06 8.29 -4.75
N ILE A 163 -3.63 7.03 -4.56
CA ILE A 163 -4.55 5.94 -4.15
C ILE A 163 -5.30 6.33 -2.87
N SER A 164 -4.58 6.82 -1.87
CA SER A 164 -5.17 7.23 -0.59
C SER A 164 -6.07 8.47 -0.73
N VAL A 165 -5.68 9.43 -1.56
CA VAL A 165 -6.50 10.63 -1.86
C VAL A 165 -7.81 10.23 -2.57
N VAL A 166 -7.75 9.38 -3.60
CA VAL A 166 -8.95 8.88 -4.30
C VAL A 166 -9.86 8.12 -3.34
N THR A 167 -9.29 7.31 -2.46
CA THR A 167 -10.03 6.58 -1.42
C THR A 167 -10.80 7.57 -0.52
N LYS A 168 -10.13 8.60 -0.01
CA LYS A 168 -10.78 9.60 0.84
C LYS A 168 -11.82 10.41 0.08
N TYR A 169 -11.51 10.84 -1.16
CA TYR A 169 -12.45 11.57 -2.00
C TYR A 169 -13.74 10.76 -2.23
N HIS A 170 -13.61 9.47 -2.55
CA HIS A 170 -14.76 8.58 -2.72
C HIS A 170 -15.63 8.52 -1.45
N GLN A 171 -15.02 8.48 -0.25
CA GLN A 171 -15.76 8.38 1.02
C GLN A 171 -16.59 9.61 1.39
N ILE A 172 -16.15 10.79 0.94
CA ILE A 172 -16.85 12.06 1.25
C ILE A 172 -17.77 12.52 0.12
N MET A 173 -17.78 11.79 -1.00
CA MET A 173 -18.55 12.15 -2.19
C MET A 173 -20.02 11.84 -1.96
N GLU A 174 -20.90 12.79 -2.33
CA GLU A 174 -22.34 12.57 -2.35
C GLU A 174 -22.73 11.46 -3.34
N ASN A 175 -23.65 10.60 -2.95
CA ASN A 175 -24.10 9.45 -3.74
C ASN A 175 -22.97 8.48 -4.12
N ALA A 176 -21.96 8.32 -3.25
CA ALA A 176 -20.95 7.28 -3.42
C ALA A 176 -21.60 5.89 -3.35
N ALA A 177 -21.13 4.95 -4.16
CA ALA A 177 -21.45 3.54 -4.00
C ALA A 177 -20.89 3.03 -2.64
N SER A 178 -21.37 1.88 -2.18
CA SER A 178 -20.83 1.28 -0.96
C SER A 178 -19.34 0.97 -1.11
N GLU A 179 -18.63 0.90 0.04
CA GLU A 179 -17.18 0.59 0.04
C GLU A 179 -16.89 -0.75 -0.63
N ASN A 180 -17.76 -1.73 -0.44
CA ASN A 180 -17.60 -3.05 -1.07
C ASN A 180 -17.71 -2.96 -2.59
N GLU A 181 -18.71 -2.23 -3.11
CA GLU A 181 -18.91 -2.05 -4.54
C GLU A 181 -17.77 -1.28 -5.20
N PHE A 182 -17.27 -0.24 -4.54
CA PHE A 182 -16.07 0.48 -4.97
C PHE A 182 -14.85 -0.44 -5.05
N LEU A 183 -14.62 -1.28 -4.03
CA LEU A 183 -13.50 -2.23 -4.01
C LEU A 183 -13.65 -3.34 -5.07
N ILE A 184 -14.89 -3.82 -5.34
CA ILE A 184 -15.16 -4.78 -6.41
C ILE A 184 -14.78 -4.18 -7.75
N PHE A 185 -15.35 -3.01 -8.08
CA PHE A 185 -15.13 -2.37 -9.36
C PHE A 185 -13.66 -1.99 -9.58
N SER A 186 -13.02 -1.37 -8.57
CA SER A 186 -11.60 -1.04 -8.65
C SER A 186 -10.71 -2.28 -8.80
N SER A 187 -11.12 -3.42 -8.26
CA SER A 187 -10.42 -4.69 -8.46
C SER A 187 -10.53 -5.18 -9.90
N TRP A 188 -11.71 -5.14 -10.50
CA TRP A 188 -11.90 -5.51 -11.91
C TRP A 188 -11.10 -4.63 -12.85
N MET A 189 -11.08 -3.33 -12.60
CA MET A 189 -10.25 -2.40 -13.36
C MET A 189 -8.75 -2.67 -13.16
N THR A 190 -8.32 -2.99 -11.93
CA THR A 190 -6.93 -3.37 -11.64
C THR A 190 -6.54 -4.64 -12.39
N ILE A 191 -7.41 -5.67 -12.42
CA ILE A 191 -7.17 -6.90 -13.17
C ILE A 191 -7.04 -6.60 -14.67
N ALA A 192 -7.99 -5.83 -15.22
CA ALA A 192 -7.98 -5.48 -16.64
C ALA A 192 -6.71 -4.72 -17.05
N LEU A 193 -6.34 -3.67 -16.31
CA LEU A 193 -5.14 -2.89 -16.57
C LEU A 193 -3.86 -3.72 -16.39
N SER A 194 -3.80 -4.57 -15.35
CA SER A 194 -2.66 -5.45 -15.12
C SER A 194 -2.52 -6.52 -16.21
N ALA A 195 -3.62 -7.08 -16.69
CA ALA A 195 -3.61 -8.03 -17.79
C ALA A 195 -3.13 -7.40 -19.10
N VAL A 196 -3.52 -6.15 -19.35
CA VAL A 196 -3.02 -5.38 -20.50
C VAL A 196 -1.52 -5.15 -20.40
N THR A 197 -1.02 -4.69 -19.25
CA THR A 197 0.42 -4.48 -19.03
C THR A 197 1.22 -5.77 -19.14
N LEU A 198 0.68 -6.88 -18.65
CA LEU A 198 1.29 -8.20 -18.79
C LEU A 198 1.45 -8.60 -20.26
N ARG A 199 0.38 -8.45 -21.05
CA ARG A 199 0.41 -8.75 -22.51
C ARG A 199 1.42 -7.92 -23.27
N PHE A 200 1.52 -6.61 -22.95
CA PHE A 200 2.52 -5.74 -23.57
C PHE A 200 3.95 -6.19 -23.22
N THR A 201 4.20 -6.54 -21.97
CA THR A 201 5.52 -7.00 -21.50
C THR A 201 5.92 -8.35 -22.13
N GLU A 202 4.98 -9.25 -22.30
CA GLU A 202 5.21 -10.55 -22.95
C GLU A 202 5.52 -10.40 -24.44
N ARG A 203 4.80 -9.52 -25.13
CA ARG A 203 5.05 -9.23 -26.55
C ARG A 203 6.46 -8.71 -26.81
N GLN A 204 6.98 -7.86 -25.94
CA GLN A 204 8.35 -7.31 -26.05
C GLN A 204 9.45 -8.35 -25.80
N LYS A 205 9.17 -9.42 -25.02
CA LYS A 205 10.17 -10.44 -24.66
C LYS A 205 10.11 -11.71 -25.50
N GLY A 206 9.30 -11.77 -26.56
CA GLY A 206 9.25 -12.87 -27.53
C GLY A 206 8.86 -14.24 -26.95
N GLY A 207 8.25 -14.29 -25.78
CA GLY A 207 7.96 -15.50 -25.07
C GLY A 207 6.47 -15.89 -25.07
N GLY A 208 6.20 -17.11 -25.48
CA GLY A 208 4.86 -17.69 -25.59
C GLY A 208 4.06 -17.69 -24.29
N THR A 209 2.79 -17.65 -24.54
CA THR A 209 1.61 -17.78 -23.69
C THR A 209 1.76 -18.62 -22.42
N PHE A 210 1.23 -18.11 -21.29
CA PHE A 210 0.69 -18.83 -20.11
C PHE A 210 1.49 -20.01 -19.49
N SER A 211 2.54 -20.51 -20.10
CA SER A 211 3.23 -21.74 -19.69
C SER A 211 4.08 -21.63 -18.40
N SER A 212 4.21 -20.46 -17.82
CA SER A 212 5.06 -20.23 -16.63
C SER A 212 4.29 -19.95 -15.33
N LEU A 213 2.98 -20.15 -15.31
CA LEU A 213 2.14 -20.08 -14.10
C LEU A 213 2.26 -21.37 -13.25
N ARG A 214 3.45 -21.93 -13.10
CA ARG A 214 3.68 -22.95 -12.07
C ARG A 214 3.81 -22.21 -10.74
N MET A 215 2.67 -21.74 -10.21
CA MET A 215 2.63 -21.17 -8.86
C MET A 215 2.91 -22.29 -7.87
N ILE A 216 3.92 -22.07 -7.04
CA ILE A 216 4.18 -22.93 -5.90
C ILE A 216 2.97 -22.81 -4.97
N PRO A 217 2.27 -23.91 -4.59
CA PRO A 217 1.05 -23.84 -3.79
C PRO A 217 1.14 -22.97 -2.53
N PRO A 218 2.25 -23.01 -1.73
CA PRO A 218 2.38 -22.14 -0.56
C PRO A 218 2.49 -20.65 -0.91
N ALA A 219 3.04 -20.29 -2.08
CA ALA A 219 3.08 -18.90 -2.54
C ALA A 219 1.68 -18.40 -2.91
N ALA A 220 0.87 -19.25 -3.56
CA ALA A 220 -0.52 -18.94 -3.88
C ALA A 220 -1.36 -18.71 -2.61
N MET A 221 -1.19 -19.58 -1.61
CA MET A 221 -1.89 -19.48 -0.34
C MET A 221 -1.48 -18.21 0.44
N GLY A 222 -0.20 -17.87 0.45
CA GLY A 222 0.30 -16.61 1.02
C GLY A 222 -0.31 -15.38 0.34
N MET A 223 -0.46 -15.41 -0.99
CA MET A 223 -1.12 -14.34 -1.76
C MET A 223 -2.62 -14.25 -1.46
N MET A 224 -3.31 -15.37 -1.34
CA MET A 224 -4.73 -15.41 -0.97
C MET A 224 -4.95 -14.80 0.41
N LEU A 225 -4.19 -15.23 1.42
CA LEU A 225 -4.24 -14.67 2.78
C LEU A 225 -3.91 -13.17 2.77
N GLY A 226 -2.88 -12.77 2.02
CA GLY A 226 -2.53 -11.38 1.84
C GLY A 226 -3.65 -10.55 1.21
N ALA A 227 -4.39 -11.11 0.23
CA ALA A 227 -5.54 -10.44 -0.39
C ALA A 227 -6.71 -10.28 0.59
N VAL A 228 -7.01 -11.31 1.40
CA VAL A 228 -8.05 -11.25 2.44
C VAL A 228 -7.71 -10.16 3.46
N LEU A 229 -6.47 -10.15 3.96
CA LEU A 229 -5.99 -9.14 4.92
C LEU A 229 -5.96 -7.73 4.31
N ASN A 230 -5.55 -7.60 3.06
CA ASN A 230 -5.61 -6.32 2.35
C ASN A 230 -7.04 -5.80 2.24
N THR A 231 -7.98 -6.67 1.89
CA THR A 231 -9.40 -6.29 1.79
C THR A 231 -9.93 -5.85 3.16
N GLY A 232 -9.69 -6.63 4.21
CA GLY A 232 -10.08 -6.27 5.58
C GLY A 232 -9.45 -4.95 6.03
N GLY A 233 -8.16 -4.74 5.77
CA GLY A 233 -7.46 -3.49 6.06
C GLY A 233 -8.03 -2.29 5.31
N ASN A 234 -8.36 -2.46 4.01
CA ASN A 234 -9.00 -1.41 3.22
C ASN A 234 -10.41 -1.09 3.73
N LEU A 235 -11.24 -2.09 4.02
CA LEU A 235 -12.57 -1.86 4.59
C LEU A 235 -12.50 -1.13 5.93
N CYS A 236 -11.61 -1.56 6.84
CA CYS A 236 -11.39 -0.85 8.10
C CYS A 236 -10.93 0.60 7.87
N SER A 237 -10.00 0.81 6.92
CA SER A 237 -9.51 2.14 6.58
C SER A 237 -10.59 3.01 5.95
N LEU A 238 -11.40 2.46 5.04
CA LEU A 238 -12.53 3.15 4.41
C LEU A 238 -13.56 3.59 5.46
N HIS A 239 -14.01 2.69 6.33
CA HIS A 239 -14.93 3.03 7.41
C HIS A 239 -14.32 4.03 8.42
N ALA A 240 -13.01 4.00 8.66
CA ALA A 240 -12.36 5.00 9.48
C ALA A 240 -12.33 6.37 8.78
N ALA A 241 -12.16 6.40 7.43
CA ALA A 241 -12.09 7.62 6.64
C ALA A 241 -13.37 8.43 6.63
N SER A 242 -14.54 7.79 6.81
CA SER A 242 -15.82 8.50 6.95
C SER A 242 -15.97 9.22 8.29
N ASN A 243 -15.21 8.80 9.32
CA ASN A 243 -15.37 9.30 10.70
C ASN A 243 -14.16 10.07 11.23
N LEU A 244 -13.02 10.02 10.54
CA LEU A 244 -11.77 10.63 11.00
C LEU A 244 -11.15 11.51 9.91
N PRO A 245 -10.50 12.65 10.30
CA PRO A 245 -9.77 13.48 9.36
C PRO A 245 -8.64 12.70 8.66
N SER A 246 -8.43 12.98 7.38
CA SER A 246 -7.37 12.37 6.57
C SER A 246 -5.99 12.66 7.13
N SER A 247 -5.82 13.90 7.61
CA SER A 247 -4.59 14.38 8.23
C SER A 247 -4.19 13.57 9.47
N PHE A 248 -5.16 12.94 10.15
CA PHE A 248 -4.95 12.08 11.32
C PHE A 248 -4.82 10.60 10.92
N GLN A 249 -5.75 10.10 10.14
CA GLN A 249 -5.89 8.69 9.83
C GLN A 249 -4.68 8.09 9.12
N PHE A 250 -4.28 8.69 7.99
CA PHE A 250 -3.25 8.12 7.14
C PHE A 250 -1.84 8.13 7.77
N PRO A 251 -1.41 9.18 8.48
CA PRO A 251 -0.15 9.14 9.23
C PRO A 251 -0.12 8.05 10.30
N ILE A 252 -1.20 7.86 11.04
CA ILE A 252 -1.27 6.85 12.10
C ILE A 252 -1.24 5.44 11.52
N ILE A 253 -2.00 5.16 10.46
CA ILE A 253 -1.95 3.86 9.79
C ILE A 253 -0.52 3.59 9.30
N SER A 254 0.10 4.54 8.60
CA SER A 254 1.45 4.36 8.06
C SER A 254 2.50 4.11 9.14
N ALA A 255 2.49 4.92 10.21
CA ALA A 255 3.42 4.75 11.32
C ALA A 255 3.15 3.45 12.10
N GLY A 256 1.90 3.11 12.34
CA GLY A 256 1.50 1.88 13.01
C GLY A 256 1.91 0.63 12.25
N VAL A 257 1.73 0.63 10.92
CA VAL A 257 2.18 -0.45 10.04
C VAL A 257 3.70 -0.62 10.09
N ILE A 258 4.48 0.47 10.12
CA ILE A 258 5.95 0.41 10.24
C ILE A 258 6.34 -0.30 11.53
N VAL A 259 5.76 0.14 12.67
CA VAL A 259 6.07 -0.42 13.99
C VAL A 259 5.71 -1.89 14.06
N LEU A 260 4.47 -2.21 13.71
CA LEU A 260 3.95 -3.56 13.85
C LEU A 260 4.60 -4.55 12.86
N THR A 261 4.83 -4.12 11.62
CA THR A 261 5.55 -4.95 10.63
C THR A 261 6.98 -5.23 11.07
N ALA A 262 7.69 -4.26 11.65
CA ALA A 262 9.04 -4.49 12.17
C ALA A 262 9.06 -5.52 13.31
N ILE A 263 8.12 -5.42 14.25
CA ILE A 263 7.98 -6.38 15.36
C ILE A 263 7.66 -7.77 14.81
N LEU A 264 6.60 -7.89 14.02
CA LEU A 264 6.16 -9.18 13.48
C LEU A 264 7.20 -9.81 12.54
N SER A 265 7.91 -9.01 11.73
CA SER A 265 8.98 -9.51 10.85
C SER A 265 10.12 -10.09 11.67
N SER A 266 10.52 -9.44 12.77
CA SER A 266 11.59 -9.96 13.64
C SER A 266 11.18 -11.30 14.29
N MET A 267 9.93 -11.43 14.68
CA MET A 267 9.40 -12.69 15.26
C MET A 267 9.27 -13.80 14.21
N ALA A 268 8.70 -13.50 13.04
CA ALA A 268 8.40 -14.49 12.00
C ALA A 268 9.66 -14.99 11.28
N PHE A 269 10.60 -14.12 10.99
CA PHE A 269 11.82 -14.44 10.26
C PHE A 269 13.05 -14.57 11.14
N ARG A 270 12.90 -14.45 12.49
CA ARG A 270 13.99 -14.48 13.46
C ARG A 270 15.16 -13.54 13.11
N GLU A 271 14.84 -12.44 12.44
CA GLU A 271 15.81 -11.41 12.09
C GLU A 271 16.06 -10.50 13.30
N PRO A 272 17.32 -10.28 13.71
CA PRO A 272 17.60 -9.37 14.81
C PRO A 272 17.21 -7.94 14.41
N VAL A 273 16.40 -7.28 15.26
CA VAL A 273 16.03 -5.88 15.04
C VAL A 273 17.29 -5.01 15.06
N ALA A 274 17.65 -4.48 13.91
CA ALA A 274 18.83 -3.63 13.80
C ALA A 274 18.66 -2.34 14.63
N LYS A 275 19.74 -1.80 15.24
CA LYS A 275 19.70 -0.55 16.03
C LYS A 275 18.98 0.61 15.28
N GLY A 276 19.09 0.61 13.94
CA GLY A 276 18.39 1.60 13.10
C GLY A 276 16.88 1.40 13.01
N GLU A 277 16.40 0.18 13.17
CA GLU A 277 14.95 -0.13 13.20
C GLU A 277 14.34 0.23 14.56
N VAL A 278 15.07 0.00 15.66
CA VAL A 278 14.64 0.45 16.99
C VAL A 278 14.41 1.96 17.00
N ARG A 279 15.30 2.74 16.36
CA ARG A 279 15.11 4.20 16.24
C ARG A 279 13.85 4.54 15.45
N LYS A 280 13.60 3.87 14.33
CA LYS A 280 12.41 4.08 13.49
C LYS A 280 11.12 3.78 14.27
N ILE A 281 11.11 2.66 14.98
CA ILE A 281 10.00 2.27 15.86
C ILE A 281 9.76 3.34 16.93
N GLY A 282 10.83 3.79 17.61
CA GLY A 282 10.75 4.82 18.64
C GLY A 282 10.19 6.14 18.09
N CYS A 283 10.71 6.64 16.97
CA CYS A 283 10.21 7.86 16.32
C CYS A 283 8.74 7.69 15.88
N ALA A 284 8.36 6.55 15.33
CA ALA A 284 6.97 6.30 14.92
C ALA A 284 6.02 6.32 16.12
N ILE A 285 6.38 5.65 17.22
CA ILE A 285 5.59 5.65 18.46
C ILE A 285 5.46 7.07 19.04
N VAL A 286 6.57 7.80 19.14
CA VAL A 286 6.55 9.19 19.64
C VAL A 286 5.67 10.06 18.76
N GLY A 287 5.75 9.92 17.43
CA GLY A 287 4.89 10.67 16.51
C GLY A 287 3.41 10.33 16.68
N ILE A 288 3.05 9.04 16.85
CA ILE A 288 1.66 8.63 17.11
C ILE A 288 1.16 9.24 18.43
N VAL A 289 1.94 9.14 19.50
CA VAL A 289 1.58 9.67 20.83
C VAL A 289 1.38 11.19 20.77
N LEU A 290 2.31 11.92 20.13
CA LEU A 290 2.20 13.38 19.95
C LEU A 290 0.96 13.78 19.12
N TYR A 291 0.51 12.91 18.21
CA TYR A 291 -0.67 13.19 17.40
C TYR A 291 -1.98 12.96 18.17
N ILE A 292 -2.00 12.03 19.13
CA ILE A 292 -3.19 11.67 19.91
C ILE A 292 -3.40 12.61 21.10
N ILE A 293 -2.31 13.05 21.77
CA ILE A 293 -2.36 13.97 22.91
C ILE A 293 -2.55 15.42 22.41
#